data_905ca76daf0b4d729025587a18853cc7
#
_entry.id   905ca76daf0b4d729025587a18853cc7
#
_cell.length_a   1.000
_cell.length_b   1.000
_cell.length_c   1.000
_cell.angle_alpha   90.00
_cell.angle_beta   90.00
_cell.angle_gamma   90.00
#
_symmetry.space_group_name_H-M   'P 1'
#
loop_
_entity.id
_entity.type
_entity.pdbx_description
1 polymer ?
#
loop_
_entity_poly.entity_id
_entity_poly.type
_entity_poly.pdbx_seq_one_letter_code
_entity_poly.pdbx_strand_id
1 'polypeptide(L)'
;MGEKFKRLGAAETEIMNAVWIFNRPVSASEILEAIKDRRDWQLSTLMTSLSRLCGKGFLTCDRTKRNNLYFALISREAYTVDESRRFLRLHGGSVPQLVTCLYEGNAIGKQELEELKALVDQLSREEEGK
;
A
#
# COMPACT_ATOMS: atom_id res chain seq x y z
N MET A 1 -16.67 -10.28 -2.74
CA MET A 1 -16.52 -8.84 -3.03
C MET A 1 -15.18 -8.58 -3.68
N GLY A 2 -15.18 -7.79 -4.74
CA GLY A 2 -13.96 -7.45 -5.46
C GLY A 2 -13.20 -6.30 -4.82
N GLU A 3 -12.05 -6.02 -5.37
CA GLU A 3 -11.23 -4.90 -4.95
C GLU A 3 -11.86 -3.59 -5.42
N LYS A 4 -11.70 -2.53 -4.63
CA LYS A 4 -12.29 -1.21 -4.90
C LYS A 4 -11.40 -0.33 -5.74
N PHE A 5 -10.08 -0.54 -5.68
CA PHE A 5 -9.11 0.37 -6.27
C PHE A 5 -8.32 -0.31 -7.38
N LYS A 6 -7.86 0.49 -8.33
CA LYS A 6 -6.94 0.00 -9.35
C LYS A 6 -5.63 -0.40 -8.70
N ARG A 7 -5.02 -1.45 -9.21
CA ARG A 7 -3.74 -1.90 -8.67
C ARG A 7 -2.64 -0.92 -9.07
N LEU A 8 -1.75 -0.65 -8.12
CA LEU A 8 -0.59 0.21 -8.35
C LEU A 8 0.59 -0.63 -8.83
N GLY A 9 1.36 -0.08 -9.76
CA GLY A 9 2.65 -0.65 -10.12
C GLY A 9 3.69 -0.37 -9.05
N ALA A 10 4.88 -0.95 -9.18
CA ALA A 10 5.95 -0.79 -8.18
C ALA A 10 6.32 0.68 -7.96
N ALA A 11 6.52 1.42 -9.04
CA ALA A 11 6.90 2.83 -8.94
C ALA A 11 5.78 3.67 -8.31
N GLU A 12 4.54 3.41 -8.71
CA GLU A 12 3.39 4.11 -8.15
C GLU A 12 3.23 3.84 -6.66
N THR A 13 3.50 2.61 -6.23
CA THR A 13 3.46 2.22 -4.82
C THR A 13 4.49 3.01 -4.02
N GLU A 14 5.70 3.17 -4.55
CA GLU A 14 6.74 3.95 -3.87
C GLU A 14 6.34 5.41 -3.72
N ILE A 15 5.74 6.00 -4.75
CA ILE A 15 5.24 7.37 -4.71
C ILE A 15 4.15 7.50 -3.64
N MET A 16 3.17 6.60 -3.66
CA MET A 16 2.07 6.66 -2.69
C MET A 16 2.57 6.44 -1.27
N ASN A 17 3.54 5.54 -1.06
CA ASN A 17 4.14 5.35 0.27
C ASN A 17 4.76 6.64 0.78
N ALA A 18 5.46 7.38 -0.07
CA ALA A 18 6.04 8.68 0.30
C ALA A 18 4.95 9.67 0.68
N VAL A 19 3.89 9.78 -0.13
CA VAL A 19 2.78 10.68 0.15
C VAL A 19 2.10 10.34 1.47
N TRP A 20 1.85 9.06 1.71
CA TRP A 20 1.22 8.60 2.96
C TRP A 20 2.08 8.91 4.18
N ILE A 21 3.40 8.73 4.06
CA ILE A 21 4.34 9.02 5.17
C ILE A 21 4.32 10.50 5.52
N PHE A 22 4.31 11.39 4.50
CA PHE A 22 4.23 12.83 4.75
C PHE A 22 2.96 13.21 5.50
N ASN A 23 1.86 12.55 5.20
CA ASN A 23 0.56 12.76 5.84
C ASN A 23 0.13 14.24 5.81
N ARG A 24 0.43 14.91 4.71
CA ARG A 24 0.07 16.31 4.42
C ARG A 24 0.21 16.55 2.93
N PRO A 25 -0.35 17.63 2.40
CA PRO A 25 -0.07 17.99 1.00
C PRO A 25 1.42 18.17 0.77
N VAL A 26 1.92 17.65 -0.35
CA VAL A 26 3.36 17.68 -0.67
C VAL A 26 3.56 18.10 -2.13
N SER A 27 4.71 18.71 -2.37
CA SER A 27 5.12 19.09 -3.73
C SER A 27 5.78 17.92 -4.44
N ALA A 28 5.84 17.99 -5.77
CA ALA A 28 6.55 17.00 -6.57
C ALA A 28 8.03 16.93 -6.17
N SER A 29 8.64 18.08 -5.87
CA SER A 29 10.04 18.12 -5.45
C SER A 29 10.27 17.35 -4.15
N GLU A 30 9.36 17.49 -3.19
CA GLU A 30 9.45 16.74 -1.93
C GLU A 30 9.32 15.24 -2.16
N ILE A 31 8.42 14.84 -3.05
CA ILE A 31 8.25 13.42 -3.38
C ILE A 31 9.50 12.89 -4.08
N LEU A 32 10.05 13.65 -5.04
CA LEU A 32 11.25 13.25 -5.77
C LEU A 32 12.41 12.99 -4.83
N GLU A 33 12.60 13.89 -3.86
CA GLU A 33 13.65 13.74 -2.85
C GLU A 33 13.43 12.49 -1.99
N ALA A 34 12.18 12.23 -1.63
CA ALA A 34 11.84 11.10 -0.77
C ALA A 34 12.10 9.74 -1.44
N ILE A 35 11.98 9.65 -2.76
CA ILE A 35 12.15 8.38 -3.48
C ILE A 35 13.50 8.23 -4.17
N LYS A 36 14.39 9.21 -4.06
CA LYS A 36 15.65 9.23 -4.82
C LYS A 36 16.57 8.04 -4.52
N ASP A 37 16.52 7.48 -3.33
CA ASP A 37 17.33 6.32 -2.96
C ASP A 37 16.89 5.05 -3.69
N ARG A 38 15.66 5.02 -4.14
CA ARG A 38 15.09 3.86 -4.84
C ARG A 38 14.99 4.08 -6.34
N ARG A 39 14.81 5.33 -6.76
CA ARG A 39 14.65 5.68 -8.17
C ARG A 39 15.32 7.01 -8.46
N ASP A 40 16.27 6.96 -9.37
CA ASP A 40 16.98 8.15 -9.84
C ASP A 40 16.23 8.76 -11.01
N TRP A 41 15.07 9.35 -10.71
CA TRP A 41 14.17 9.89 -11.70
C TRP A 41 14.37 11.38 -11.93
N GLN A 42 14.11 11.80 -13.16
CA GLN A 42 13.93 13.21 -13.48
C GLN A 42 12.55 13.65 -13.00
N LEU A 43 12.43 14.95 -12.74
CA LEU A 43 11.16 15.51 -12.30
C LEU A 43 10.03 15.25 -13.31
N SER A 44 10.34 15.33 -14.62
CA SER A 44 9.34 15.09 -15.66
C SER A 44 8.78 13.66 -15.60
N THR A 45 9.62 12.68 -15.29
CA THR A 45 9.20 11.30 -15.14
C THR A 45 8.23 11.15 -13.96
N LEU A 46 8.58 11.78 -12.83
CA LEU A 46 7.71 11.79 -11.66
C LEU A 46 6.37 12.45 -11.98
N MET A 47 6.39 13.60 -12.66
CA MET A 47 5.17 14.34 -13.01
C MET A 47 4.22 13.48 -13.83
N THR A 48 4.74 12.67 -14.76
CA THR A 48 3.92 11.75 -15.55
C THR A 48 3.22 10.73 -14.64
N SER A 49 3.96 10.16 -13.69
CA SER A 49 3.40 9.19 -12.74
C SER A 49 2.37 9.84 -11.81
N LEU A 50 2.62 11.07 -11.37
CA LEU A 50 1.68 11.81 -10.53
C LEU A 50 0.37 12.07 -11.28
N SER A 51 0.45 12.44 -12.57
CA SER A 51 -0.74 12.61 -13.40
C SER A 51 -1.54 11.31 -13.50
N ARG A 52 -0.87 10.18 -13.67
CA ARG A 52 -1.54 8.88 -13.73
C ARG A 52 -2.22 8.56 -12.41
N LEU A 53 -1.57 8.83 -11.30
CA LEU A 53 -2.15 8.59 -9.97
C LEU A 53 -3.38 9.46 -9.73
N CYS A 54 -3.34 10.71 -10.18
CA CYS A 54 -4.51 11.59 -10.13
C CYS A 54 -5.65 11.03 -11.00
N GLY A 55 -5.32 10.55 -12.21
CA GLY A 55 -6.30 9.96 -13.11
C GLY A 55 -6.92 8.67 -12.55
N LYS A 56 -6.17 7.91 -11.77
CA LYS A 56 -6.68 6.69 -11.12
C LYS A 56 -7.47 6.97 -9.84
N GLY A 57 -7.49 8.22 -9.39
CA GLY A 57 -8.23 8.60 -8.18
C GLY A 57 -7.47 8.40 -6.88
N PHE A 58 -6.17 8.17 -6.93
CA PHE A 58 -5.33 8.00 -5.73
C PHE A 58 -4.88 9.33 -5.13
N LEU A 59 -4.61 10.31 -6.00
CA LEU A 59 -4.13 11.62 -5.60
C LEU A 59 -5.05 12.71 -6.14
N THR A 60 -5.06 13.84 -5.46
CA THR A 60 -5.58 15.06 -6.01
C THR A 60 -4.48 16.11 -5.97
N CYS A 61 -4.58 17.11 -6.82
CA CYS A 61 -3.58 18.15 -6.95
C CYS A 61 -4.21 19.52 -6.72
N ASP A 62 -3.66 20.26 -5.77
CA ASP A 62 -4.05 21.64 -5.53
C ASP A 62 -3.14 22.54 -6.38
N ARG A 63 -3.71 23.17 -7.40
CA ARG A 63 -2.99 24.02 -8.33
C ARG A 63 -3.13 25.52 -8.01
N THR A 64 -3.76 25.83 -6.89
CA THR A 64 -4.00 27.23 -6.51
C THR A 64 -2.78 27.89 -5.90
N LYS A 65 -1.81 27.10 -5.45
CA LYS A 65 -0.57 27.58 -4.88
C LYS A 65 0.50 27.73 -5.94
N ARG A 66 1.58 28.43 -5.60
CA ARG A 66 2.73 28.64 -6.50
C ARG A 66 3.30 27.30 -6.99
N ASN A 67 3.44 26.34 -6.09
CA ASN A 67 3.81 24.97 -6.42
C ASN A 67 2.57 24.10 -6.27
N ASN A 68 2.37 23.19 -7.20
CA ASN A 68 1.29 22.22 -7.10
C ASN A 68 1.54 21.34 -5.87
N LEU A 69 0.49 21.11 -5.10
CA LEU A 69 0.55 20.24 -3.93
C LEU A 69 -0.33 19.02 -4.18
N TYR A 70 0.20 17.86 -3.85
CA TYR A 70 -0.49 16.59 -4.04
C TYR A 70 -0.86 16.00 -2.69
N PHE A 71 -2.04 15.41 -2.60
CA PHE A 71 -2.42 14.70 -1.38
C PHE A 71 -3.27 13.49 -1.71
N ALA A 72 -3.23 12.49 -0.81
CA ALA A 72 -3.88 11.21 -1.02
C ALA A 72 -5.38 11.32 -0.84
N LEU A 73 -6.13 10.75 -1.80
CA LEU A 73 -7.57 10.59 -1.72
C LEU A 73 -7.95 9.24 -1.11
N ILE A 74 -7.03 8.29 -1.18
CA ILE A 74 -7.23 6.93 -0.67
C ILE A 74 -6.22 6.72 0.45
N SER A 75 -6.68 6.27 1.61
CA SER A 75 -5.78 6.03 2.73
C SER A 75 -4.92 4.78 2.50
N ARG A 76 -3.76 4.74 3.17
CA ARG A 76 -2.90 3.55 3.15
C ARG A 76 -3.68 2.32 3.61
N GLU A 77 -4.45 2.47 4.70
CA GLU A 77 -5.21 1.37 5.29
C GLU A 77 -6.23 0.80 4.31
N ALA A 78 -6.97 1.65 3.63
CA ALA A 78 -7.97 1.22 2.65
C ALA A 78 -7.31 0.48 1.48
N TYR A 79 -6.19 1.01 0.98
CA TYR A 79 -5.47 0.37 -0.12
C TYR A 79 -4.85 -0.96 0.32
N THR A 80 -4.29 -1.00 1.53
CA THR A 80 -3.67 -2.22 2.07
C THR A 80 -4.67 -3.37 2.19
N VAL A 81 -5.88 -3.08 2.67
CA VAL A 81 -6.94 -4.10 2.74
C VAL A 81 -7.23 -4.65 1.35
N ASP A 82 -7.35 -3.76 0.37
CA ASP A 82 -7.65 -4.12 -1.01
C ASP A 82 -6.55 -5.00 -1.62
N GLU A 83 -5.29 -4.61 -1.42
CA GLU A 83 -4.14 -5.39 -1.90
C GLU A 83 -4.02 -6.74 -1.20
N SER A 84 -4.33 -6.79 0.10
CA SER A 84 -4.29 -8.04 0.86
C SER A 84 -5.32 -9.03 0.31
N ARG A 85 -6.52 -8.57 -0.03
CA ARG A 85 -7.53 -9.41 -0.65
C ARG A 85 -7.08 -9.93 -2.01
N ARG A 86 -6.47 -9.06 -2.80
CA ARG A 86 -5.95 -9.42 -4.13
C ARG A 86 -4.87 -10.48 -4.02
N PHE A 87 -3.95 -10.29 -3.07
CA PHE A 87 -2.88 -11.25 -2.81
C PHE A 87 -3.43 -12.60 -2.34
N LEU A 88 -4.42 -12.56 -1.45
CA LEU A 88 -5.03 -13.79 -0.92
C LEU A 88 -5.66 -14.65 -2.03
N ARG A 89 -6.17 -14.02 -3.09
CA ARG A 89 -6.76 -14.76 -4.21
C ARG A 89 -5.74 -15.63 -4.95
N LEU A 90 -4.45 -15.27 -4.91
CA LEU A 90 -3.40 -16.14 -5.47
C LEU A 90 -3.33 -17.46 -4.73
N HIS A 91 -3.86 -17.51 -3.52
CA HIS A 91 -3.86 -18.70 -2.67
C HIS A 91 -5.27 -19.27 -2.55
N GLY A 92 -6.09 -19.07 -3.59
CA GLY A 92 -7.44 -19.62 -3.63
C GLY A 92 -8.39 -19.05 -2.59
N GLY A 93 -8.08 -17.87 -2.05
CA GLY A 93 -8.88 -17.25 -1.00
C GLY A 93 -8.68 -17.88 0.38
N SER A 94 -7.69 -18.75 0.55
CA SER A 94 -7.47 -19.49 1.78
C SER A 94 -6.29 -18.92 2.57
N VAL A 95 -6.59 -18.41 3.77
CA VAL A 95 -5.53 -17.93 4.69
C VAL A 95 -4.62 -19.08 5.13
N PRO A 96 -5.14 -20.27 5.51
CA PRO A 96 -4.25 -21.40 5.82
C PRO A 96 -3.30 -21.75 4.67
N GLN A 97 -3.77 -21.67 3.42
CA GLN A 97 -2.93 -21.95 2.27
C GLN A 97 -1.82 -20.92 2.13
N LEU A 98 -2.13 -19.64 2.38
CA LEU A 98 -1.13 -18.59 2.37
C LEU A 98 -0.05 -18.84 3.44
N VAL A 99 -0.46 -19.16 4.64
CA VAL A 99 0.47 -19.44 5.76
C VAL A 99 1.36 -20.64 5.42
N THR A 100 0.77 -21.69 4.86
CA THR A 100 1.52 -22.90 4.44
C THR A 100 2.58 -22.53 3.40
N CYS A 101 2.21 -21.72 2.42
CA CYS A 101 3.14 -21.26 1.38
C CYS A 101 4.31 -20.47 1.97
N LEU A 102 4.03 -19.58 2.90
CA LEU A 102 5.08 -18.79 3.57
C LEU A 102 6.00 -19.66 4.39
N TYR A 103 5.45 -20.66 5.07
CA TYR A 103 6.24 -21.59 5.88
C TYR A 103 7.14 -22.48 5.00
N GLU A 104 6.57 -23.07 3.96
CA GLU A 104 7.33 -23.92 3.04
C GLU A 104 8.43 -23.14 2.30
N GLY A 105 8.18 -21.86 2.02
CA GLY A 105 9.15 -20.98 1.40
C GLY A 105 10.17 -20.38 2.37
N ASN A 106 10.15 -20.78 3.63
CA ASN A 106 11.04 -20.26 4.67
C ASN A 106 10.90 -18.75 4.92
N ALA A 107 9.75 -18.19 4.59
CA ALA A 107 9.46 -16.78 4.84
C ALA A 107 9.05 -16.54 6.28
N ILE A 108 8.51 -17.56 6.93
CA ILE A 108 8.15 -17.50 8.35
C ILE A 108 8.72 -18.71 9.07
N GLY A 109 9.07 -18.54 10.33
CA GLY A 109 9.63 -19.61 11.14
C GLY A 109 8.80 -19.86 12.40
N LYS A 110 9.41 -20.58 13.35
CA LYS A 110 8.74 -20.97 14.59
C LYS A 110 8.22 -19.78 15.37
N GLN A 111 9.02 -18.71 15.47
CA GLN A 111 8.64 -17.52 16.23
C GLN A 111 7.40 -16.86 15.66
N GLU A 112 7.36 -16.66 14.33
CA GLU A 112 6.21 -16.05 13.68
C GLU A 112 4.97 -16.94 13.79
N LEU A 113 5.14 -18.27 13.75
CA LEU A 113 4.01 -19.18 13.91
C LEU A 113 3.42 -19.09 15.32
N GLU A 114 4.26 -18.95 16.35
CA GLU A 114 3.78 -18.76 17.72
C GLU A 114 3.04 -17.44 17.88
N GLU A 115 3.56 -16.37 17.28
CA GLU A 115 2.90 -15.06 17.27
C GLU A 115 1.57 -15.13 16.55
N LEU A 116 1.52 -15.82 15.42
CA LEU A 116 0.30 -16.01 14.66
C LEU A 116 -0.75 -16.78 15.45
N LYS A 117 -0.33 -17.83 16.15
CA LYS A 117 -1.24 -18.61 16.99
C LYS A 117 -1.87 -17.74 18.07
N ALA A 118 -1.06 -16.93 18.75
CA ALA A 118 -1.55 -16.02 19.79
C ALA A 118 -2.56 -15.00 19.22
N LEU A 119 -2.25 -14.46 18.04
CA LEU A 119 -3.14 -13.52 17.36
C LEU A 119 -4.46 -14.17 16.99
N VAL A 120 -4.42 -15.37 16.41
CA VAL A 120 -5.63 -16.10 16.03
C VAL A 120 -6.50 -16.37 17.26
N ASP A 121 -5.89 -16.79 18.37
CA ASP A 121 -6.61 -17.03 19.61
C ASP A 121 -7.30 -15.76 20.12
N GLN A 122 -6.60 -14.63 20.05
CA GLN A 122 -7.15 -13.33 20.45
C GLN A 122 -8.35 -12.91 19.58
N LEU A 123 -8.20 -13.00 18.26
CA LEU A 123 -9.23 -12.63 17.31
C LEU A 123 -10.45 -13.54 17.43
N SER A 124 -10.23 -14.83 17.70
CA SER A 124 -11.31 -15.79 17.91
C SER A 124 -12.13 -15.43 19.14
N ARG A 125 -11.46 -14.99 20.22
CA ARG A 125 -12.16 -14.53 21.41
C ARG A 125 -13.00 -13.28 21.15
N GLU A 126 -12.47 -12.36 20.35
CA GLU A 126 -13.20 -11.15 19.96
C GLU A 126 -14.46 -11.50 19.17
N GLU A 127 -14.36 -12.47 18.25
CA GLU A 127 -15.51 -12.92 17.48
C GLU A 127 -16.57 -13.56 18.35
N GLU A 128 -16.19 -14.35 19.35
CA GLU A 128 -17.12 -14.96 20.29
C GLU A 128 -17.84 -13.94 21.16
N GLY A 129 -17.20 -12.79 21.38
CA GLY A 129 -17.79 -11.71 22.19
C GLY A 129 -18.78 -10.83 21.46
N LYS A 130 -18.97 -11.04 20.14
CA LYS A 130 -19.90 -10.24 19.33
C LYS A 130 -21.31 -10.78 19.31
#